data_15e94d27e8d33de60a79bb19a6b9c483
#
_entry.id   15e94d27e8d33de60a79bb19a6b9c483
#
_cell.length_a   1.000
_cell.length_b   1.000
_cell.length_c   1.000
_cell.angle_alpha   90.00
_cell.angle_beta   90.00
_cell.angle_gamma   90.00
#
_symmetry.space_group_name_H-M   'P 1'
#
loop_
_entity.id
_entity.type
_entity.pdbx_description
1 polymer ?
#
loop_
_entity_poly.entity_id
_entity_poly.type
_entity_poly.pdbx_seq_one_letter_code
_entity_poly.pdbx_strand_id
1 'polypeptide(L)'
;GFYMTVYFDASNIYDAGTKAMQSSKFKHGTQLFEMNHLLTTAHIRQDFITGDYKPDPGNKFPINERGHPRYITSNTMVDKTVNHLLCDEVLTPSSSKYLIYDNGASQKGKGVAFHRHRFEAHLHQYFMKNGTNEGYVLLVDFSGYYANIPHDKCLEVLQTFLEREVEDPETLAITEMLLPLIFKTFEQDVSRFTDKEIEAMMAGKIDPMLNYGVDPALLTGEKMLRKGVDIGSQPSQNIGIVYP
;
A
#
# COMPACT_ATOMS: atom_id res chain seq x y z
N GLY A 1 -30.64 -12.36 14.35
CA GLY A 1 -29.25 -12.72 14.33
C GLY A 1 -28.48 -11.77 13.46
N PHE A 2 -27.55 -11.04 14.03
CA PHE A 2 -26.60 -10.25 13.26
C PHE A 2 -25.69 -11.24 12.52
N TYR A 3 -25.82 -11.33 11.21
CA TYR A 3 -24.85 -12.03 10.39
C TYR A 3 -23.60 -11.14 10.34
N MET A 4 -22.53 -11.55 11.01
CA MET A 4 -21.23 -10.89 10.86
C MET A 4 -20.78 -11.02 9.41
N THR A 5 -20.42 -9.93 8.78
CA THR A 5 -20.00 -9.92 7.38
C THR A 5 -18.60 -10.45 7.28
N VAL A 6 -18.41 -11.58 6.61
CA VAL A 6 -17.10 -12.15 6.31
C VAL A 6 -16.60 -11.52 5.01
N TYR A 7 -15.63 -10.61 5.11
CA TYR A 7 -15.14 -9.85 3.95
C TYR A 7 -14.26 -10.69 3.01
N PHE A 8 -13.67 -11.78 3.48
CA PHE A 8 -12.81 -12.67 2.68
C PHE A 8 -13.54 -13.92 2.18
N ASP A 9 -14.84 -13.85 1.99
CA ASP A 9 -15.61 -14.96 1.38
C ASP A 9 -15.38 -15.06 -0.14
N ALA A 10 -15.83 -16.17 -0.72
CA ALA A 10 -15.62 -16.45 -2.14
C ALA A 10 -16.28 -15.39 -3.06
N SER A 11 -17.42 -14.85 -2.68
CA SER A 11 -18.11 -13.82 -3.47
C SER A 11 -17.29 -12.53 -3.52
N ASN A 12 -16.83 -12.05 -2.38
CA ASN A 12 -16.02 -10.84 -2.30
C ASN A 12 -14.66 -11.00 -2.99
N ILE A 13 -14.05 -12.18 -2.89
CA ILE A 13 -12.80 -12.50 -3.62
C ILE A 13 -13.04 -12.46 -5.13
N TYR A 14 -14.14 -13.03 -5.61
CA TYR A 14 -14.51 -13.00 -7.03
C TYR A 14 -14.71 -11.58 -7.54
N ASP A 15 -15.43 -10.75 -6.79
CA ASP A 15 -15.69 -9.35 -7.13
C ASP A 15 -14.39 -8.53 -7.14
N ALA A 16 -13.49 -8.77 -6.19
CA ALA A 16 -12.16 -8.15 -6.17
C ALA A 16 -11.33 -8.56 -7.40
N GLY A 17 -11.40 -9.81 -7.83
CA GLY A 17 -10.75 -10.28 -9.07
C GLY A 17 -11.32 -9.58 -10.31
N THR A 18 -12.62 -9.37 -10.37
CA THR A 18 -13.28 -8.60 -11.43
C THR A 18 -12.74 -7.15 -11.49
N LYS A 19 -12.60 -6.49 -10.34
CA LYS A 19 -11.99 -5.15 -10.26
C LYS A 19 -10.54 -5.16 -10.72
N ALA A 20 -9.75 -6.15 -10.28
CA ALA A 20 -8.34 -6.28 -10.65
C ALA A 20 -8.12 -6.40 -12.16
N MET A 21 -9.02 -7.07 -12.87
CA MET A 21 -8.95 -7.23 -14.32
C MET A 21 -9.20 -5.92 -15.11
N GLN A 22 -9.95 -4.97 -14.54
CA GLN A 22 -10.40 -3.78 -15.28
C GLN A 22 -9.24 -2.93 -15.83
N SER A 23 -8.13 -2.84 -15.10
CA SER A 23 -6.99 -2.01 -15.49
C SER A 23 -6.09 -2.63 -16.57
N SER A 24 -6.28 -3.90 -16.93
CA SER A 24 -5.35 -4.64 -17.79
C SER A 24 -5.99 -5.71 -18.68
N LYS A 25 -7.23 -5.52 -19.11
CA LYS A 25 -8.04 -6.51 -19.86
C LYS A 25 -7.34 -7.10 -21.10
N PHE A 26 -6.49 -6.33 -21.75
CA PHE A 26 -5.81 -6.76 -22.98
C PHE A 26 -4.52 -7.54 -22.75
N LYS A 27 -4.06 -7.65 -21.49
CA LYS A 27 -2.84 -8.39 -21.17
C LYS A 27 -3.11 -9.88 -21.14
N HIS A 28 -2.20 -10.68 -21.72
CA HIS A 28 -2.31 -12.13 -21.76
C HIS A 28 -2.52 -12.76 -20.37
N GLY A 29 -1.76 -12.31 -19.37
CA GLY A 29 -1.92 -12.80 -18.00
C GLY A 29 -3.31 -12.52 -17.39
N THR A 30 -3.94 -11.39 -17.77
CA THR A 30 -5.29 -11.06 -17.34
C THR A 30 -6.33 -11.98 -18.01
N GLN A 31 -6.14 -12.29 -19.30
CA GLN A 31 -7.02 -13.20 -20.02
C GLN A 31 -6.93 -14.63 -19.47
N LEU A 32 -5.73 -15.10 -19.12
CA LEU A 32 -5.57 -16.39 -18.45
C LEU A 32 -6.22 -16.42 -17.07
N PHE A 33 -6.10 -15.34 -16.32
CA PHE A 33 -6.79 -15.20 -15.04
C PHE A 33 -8.31 -15.23 -15.21
N GLU A 34 -8.86 -14.52 -16.18
CA GLU A 34 -10.31 -14.50 -16.49
C GLU A 34 -10.84 -15.90 -16.80
N MET A 35 -10.11 -16.66 -17.60
CA MET A 35 -10.48 -18.05 -17.94
C MET A 35 -10.55 -18.96 -16.69
N ASN A 36 -9.74 -18.70 -15.68
CA ASN A 36 -9.64 -19.51 -14.45
C ASN A 36 -10.20 -18.78 -13.22
N HIS A 37 -10.94 -17.68 -13.40
CA HIS A 37 -11.30 -16.77 -12.33
C HIS A 37 -12.01 -17.46 -11.16
N LEU A 38 -13.00 -18.31 -11.43
CA LEU A 38 -13.74 -19.03 -10.39
C LEU A 38 -12.83 -20.02 -9.63
N LEU A 39 -12.00 -20.77 -10.35
CA LEU A 39 -11.05 -21.70 -9.74
C LEU A 39 -10.01 -20.96 -8.88
N THR A 40 -9.47 -19.87 -9.40
CA THR A 40 -8.53 -19.03 -8.67
C THR A 40 -9.17 -18.44 -7.41
N THR A 41 -10.42 -18.01 -7.49
CA THR A 41 -11.18 -17.54 -6.31
C THR A 41 -11.27 -18.63 -5.23
N ALA A 42 -11.58 -19.86 -5.63
CA ALA A 42 -11.65 -20.99 -4.69
C ALA A 42 -10.27 -21.27 -4.04
N HIS A 43 -9.19 -21.23 -4.82
CA HIS A 43 -7.84 -21.42 -4.31
C HIS A 43 -7.44 -20.30 -3.32
N ILE A 44 -7.69 -19.02 -3.65
CA ILE A 44 -7.42 -17.90 -2.73
C ILE A 44 -8.18 -18.10 -1.42
N ARG A 45 -9.47 -18.46 -1.49
CA ARG A 45 -10.25 -18.70 -0.28
C ARG A 45 -9.69 -19.86 0.55
N GLN A 46 -9.28 -20.94 -0.10
CA GLN A 46 -8.66 -22.09 0.57
C GLN A 46 -7.35 -21.67 1.25
N ASP A 47 -6.49 -20.92 0.56
CA ASP A 47 -5.22 -20.43 1.10
C ASP A 47 -5.42 -19.51 2.30
N PHE A 48 -6.49 -18.72 2.34
CA PHE A 48 -6.84 -17.91 3.51
C PHE A 48 -7.26 -18.77 4.70
N ILE A 49 -8.03 -19.83 4.47
CA ILE A 49 -8.48 -20.75 5.53
C ILE A 49 -7.30 -21.54 6.11
N THR A 50 -6.40 -22.01 5.25
CA THR A 50 -5.24 -22.84 5.67
C THR A 50 -4.05 -22.04 6.12
N GLY A 51 -4.00 -20.71 5.82
CA GLY A 51 -2.85 -19.86 6.09
C GLY A 51 -1.70 -20.07 5.11
N ASP A 52 -1.94 -20.67 3.95
CA ASP A 52 -0.91 -21.01 2.96
C ASP A 52 -0.67 -19.91 1.92
N TYR A 53 -1.45 -18.83 1.96
CA TYR A 53 -1.30 -17.72 1.01
C TYR A 53 0.12 -17.13 1.11
N LYS A 54 0.76 -16.99 -0.05
CA LYS A 54 2.09 -16.39 -0.19
C LYS A 54 2.06 -15.39 -1.33
N PRO A 55 2.19 -14.09 -1.04
CA PRO A 55 2.27 -13.07 -2.09
C PRO A 55 3.58 -13.24 -2.89
N ASP A 56 3.46 -13.02 -4.19
CA ASP A 56 4.61 -12.92 -5.09
C ASP A 56 5.28 -11.53 -4.92
N PRO A 57 6.61 -11.44 -4.89
CA PRO A 57 7.31 -10.14 -4.80
C PRO A 57 6.99 -9.17 -5.94
N GLY A 58 6.41 -9.67 -7.04
CA GLY A 58 6.09 -8.90 -8.21
C GLY A 58 7.31 -8.58 -9.09
N ASN A 59 7.04 -8.00 -10.24
CA ASN A 59 8.07 -7.50 -11.15
C ASN A 59 8.33 -6.03 -10.88
N LYS A 60 9.60 -5.69 -10.60
CA LYS A 60 10.07 -4.31 -10.43
C LYS A 60 10.78 -3.85 -11.69
N PHE A 61 10.37 -2.71 -12.23
CA PHE A 61 10.96 -2.13 -13.42
C PHE A 61 11.03 -0.61 -13.32
N PRO A 62 12.06 0.02 -13.93
CA PRO A 62 12.18 1.45 -13.95
C PRO A 62 11.22 2.07 -14.97
N ILE A 63 10.64 3.19 -14.58
CA ILE A 63 9.98 4.14 -15.49
C ILE A 63 10.63 5.49 -15.36
N ASN A 64 10.60 6.28 -16.42
CA ASN A 64 11.06 7.67 -16.37
C ASN A 64 9.83 8.58 -16.39
N GLU A 65 9.57 9.26 -15.28
CA GLU A 65 8.50 10.23 -15.17
C GLU A 65 9.08 11.63 -15.08
N ARG A 66 8.92 12.41 -16.15
CA ARG A 66 9.41 13.79 -16.25
C ARG A 66 10.90 13.96 -15.90
N GLY A 67 11.73 13.03 -16.35
CA GLY A 67 13.18 13.05 -16.10
C GLY A 67 13.62 12.43 -14.77
N HIS A 68 12.69 11.97 -13.94
CA HIS A 68 12.98 11.28 -12.69
C HIS A 68 12.75 9.77 -12.84
N PRO A 69 13.78 8.92 -12.64
CA PRO A 69 13.60 7.47 -12.63
C PRO A 69 12.81 7.06 -11.41
N ARG A 70 11.76 6.25 -11.63
CA ARG A 70 10.98 5.62 -10.57
C ARG A 70 10.90 4.13 -10.83
N TYR A 71 10.90 3.36 -9.78
CA TYR A 71 10.74 1.91 -9.87
C TYR A 71 9.32 1.54 -9.47
N ILE A 72 8.65 0.87 -10.40
CA ILE A 72 7.25 0.44 -10.21
C ILE A 72 7.23 -1.05 -9.98
N THR A 73 6.39 -1.49 -9.04
CA THR A 73 6.10 -2.91 -8.82
C THR A 73 4.81 -3.29 -9.54
N SER A 74 4.86 -4.32 -10.36
CA SER A 74 3.70 -4.95 -10.98
C SER A 74 3.43 -6.29 -10.31
N ASN A 75 2.30 -6.40 -9.62
CA ASN A 75 1.87 -7.61 -8.96
C ASN A 75 1.19 -8.60 -9.93
N THR A 76 1.16 -9.87 -9.57
CA THR A 76 0.35 -10.91 -10.24
C THR A 76 -1.13 -10.58 -10.15
N MET A 77 -1.97 -11.19 -10.98
CA MET A 77 -3.41 -10.99 -10.92
C MET A 77 -4.03 -11.53 -9.62
N VAL A 78 -3.45 -12.60 -9.07
CA VAL A 78 -3.84 -13.15 -7.75
C VAL A 78 -3.56 -12.12 -6.67
N ASP A 79 -2.35 -11.58 -6.60
CA ASP A 79 -1.99 -10.59 -5.59
C ASP A 79 -2.75 -9.28 -5.75
N LYS A 80 -3.02 -8.85 -6.98
CA LYS A 80 -3.90 -7.70 -7.24
C LYS A 80 -5.30 -7.93 -6.68
N THR A 81 -5.84 -9.13 -6.83
CA THR A 81 -7.15 -9.50 -6.28
C THR A 81 -7.15 -9.41 -4.76
N VAL A 82 -6.16 -10.02 -4.12
CA VAL A 82 -6.01 -9.98 -2.66
C VAL A 82 -5.80 -8.55 -2.16
N ASN A 83 -4.97 -7.76 -2.85
CA ASN A 83 -4.72 -6.36 -2.52
C ASN A 83 -5.99 -5.50 -2.63
N HIS A 84 -6.80 -5.67 -3.70
CA HIS A 84 -8.08 -4.98 -3.84
C HIS A 84 -9.02 -5.32 -2.71
N LEU A 85 -9.15 -6.61 -2.41
CA LEU A 85 -10.02 -7.08 -1.33
C LEU A 85 -9.61 -6.49 0.03
N LEU A 86 -8.33 -6.64 0.38
CA LEU A 86 -7.79 -6.15 1.64
C LEU A 86 -7.94 -4.62 1.77
N CYS A 87 -7.59 -3.88 0.74
CA CYS A 87 -7.61 -2.42 0.77
C CYS A 87 -9.04 -1.87 0.75
N ASP A 88 -9.88 -2.36 -0.16
CA ASP A 88 -11.23 -1.81 -0.35
C ASP A 88 -12.19 -2.17 0.78
N GLU A 89 -12.10 -3.40 1.29
CA GLU A 89 -13.06 -3.92 2.27
C GLU A 89 -12.58 -3.75 3.73
N VAL A 90 -11.28 -3.67 3.97
CA VAL A 90 -10.74 -3.67 5.33
C VAL A 90 -9.92 -2.42 5.64
N LEU A 91 -8.80 -2.18 4.94
CA LEU A 91 -7.85 -1.11 5.32
C LEU A 91 -8.43 0.29 5.14
N THR A 92 -9.06 0.57 4.00
CA THR A 92 -9.67 1.89 3.75
C THR A 92 -10.82 2.18 4.70
N PRO A 93 -11.80 1.29 4.90
CA PRO A 93 -12.88 1.54 5.86
C PRO A 93 -12.38 1.69 7.31
N SER A 94 -11.39 0.89 7.72
CA SER A 94 -10.86 0.91 9.08
C SER A 94 -10.07 2.19 9.41
N SER A 95 -9.40 2.78 8.43
CA SER A 95 -8.54 3.95 8.64
C SER A 95 -9.19 5.28 8.28
N SER A 96 -10.15 5.30 7.36
CA SER A 96 -10.70 6.54 6.77
C SER A 96 -11.26 7.52 7.79
N LYS A 97 -11.87 7.03 8.85
CA LYS A 97 -12.46 7.88 9.91
C LYS A 97 -11.42 8.55 10.82
N TYR A 98 -10.18 8.08 10.81
CA TYR A 98 -9.09 8.68 11.57
C TYR A 98 -8.33 9.75 10.77
N LEU A 99 -8.61 9.85 9.48
CA LEU A 99 -7.99 10.84 8.62
C LEU A 99 -8.67 12.19 8.81
N ILE A 100 -7.88 13.26 8.88
CA ILE A 100 -8.42 14.61 8.87
C ILE A 100 -9.20 14.87 7.58
N TYR A 101 -10.23 15.71 7.66
CA TYR A 101 -11.10 15.99 6.51
C TYR A 101 -10.32 16.47 5.27
N ASP A 102 -9.29 17.28 5.49
CA ASP A 102 -8.48 17.86 4.41
C ASP A 102 -7.41 16.91 3.85
N ASN A 103 -7.23 15.71 4.44
CA ASN A 103 -6.44 14.67 3.82
C ASN A 103 -7.16 14.15 2.58
N GLY A 104 -6.60 14.40 1.43
CA GLY A 104 -7.17 13.97 0.14
C GLY A 104 -6.27 13.04 -0.64
N ALA A 105 -5.14 12.60 -0.06
CA ALA A 105 -4.21 11.72 -0.73
C ALA A 105 -4.87 10.38 -1.06
N SER A 106 -4.90 10.02 -2.35
CA SER A 106 -5.44 8.75 -2.88
C SER A 106 -6.86 8.40 -2.39
N GLN A 107 -7.64 9.38 -1.99
CA GLN A 107 -9.02 9.19 -1.55
C GLN A 107 -10.01 9.49 -2.69
N LYS A 108 -11.03 8.64 -2.82
CA LYS A 108 -12.08 8.81 -3.82
C LYS A 108 -12.82 10.13 -3.60
N GLY A 109 -12.98 10.92 -4.64
CA GLY A 109 -13.67 12.21 -4.59
C GLY A 109 -12.85 13.38 -4.05
N LYS A 110 -11.62 13.13 -3.61
CA LYS A 110 -10.71 14.14 -3.05
C LYS A 110 -9.46 14.32 -3.93
N GLY A 111 -9.65 14.77 -5.16
CA GLY A 111 -8.55 15.08 -6.08
C GLY A 111 -8.03 16.52 -5.95
N VAL A 112 -7.25 16.96 -6.93
CA VAL A 112 -6.65 18.31 -6.98
C VAL A 112 -7.68 19.43 -6.79
N ALA A 113 -8.86 19.29 -7.40
CA ALA A 113 -9.94 20.27 -7.27
C ALA A 113 -10.44 20.40 -5.82
N PHE A 114 -10.54 19.28 -5.11
CA PHE A 114 -10.88 19.27 -3.67
C PHE A 114 -9.84 20.03 -2.86
N HIS A 115 -8.54 19.74 -3.03
CA HIS A 115 -7.48 20.43 -2.30
C HIS A 115 -7.44 21.92 -2.57
N ARG A 116 -7.61 22.32 -3.84
CA ARG A 116 -7.69 23.74 -4.20
C ARG A 116 -8.84 24.42 -3.47
N HIS A 117 -10.03 23.85 -3.50
CA HIS A 117 -11.21 24.42 -2.81
C HIS A 117 -11.00 24.51 -1.30
N ARG A 118 -10.36 23.47 -0.68
CA ARG A 118 -10.05 23.51 0.75
C ARG A 118 -9.04 24.60 1.09
N PHE A 119 -8.01 24.74 0.28
CA PHE A 119 -7.03 25.82 0.45
C PHE A 119 -7.66 27.22 0.35
N GLU A 120 -8.49 27.45 -0.67
CA GLU A 120 -9.25 28.69 -0.83
C GLU A 120 -10.16 28.96 0.39
N ALA A 121 -10.83 27.93 0.90
CA ALA A 121 -11.67 28.07 2.09
C ALA A 121 -10.84 28.46 3.34
N HIS A 122 -9.67 27.87 3.52
CA HIS A 122 -8.78 28.24 4.63
C HIS A 122 -8.24 29.66 4.51
N LEU A 123 -7.90 30.12 3.31
CA LEU A 123 -7.50 31.52 3.08
C LEU A 123 -8.64 32.49 3.42
N HIS A 124 -9.87 32.18 3.00
CA HIS A 124 -11.03 32.97 3.32
C HIS A 124 -11.29 33.02 4.84
N GLN A 125 -11.21 31.87 5.53
CA GLN A 125 -11.35 31.81 6.99
C GLN A 125 -10.28 32.64 7.70
N TYR A 126 -9.03 32.59 7.20
CA TYR A 126 -7.95 33.41 7.73
C TYR A 126 -8.26 34.91 7.63
N PHE A 127 -8.71 35.35 6.45
CA PHE A 127 -9.11 36.75 6.21
C PHE A 127 -10.25 37.19 7.13
N MET A 128 -11.29 36.38 7.24
CA MET A 128 -12.44 36.67 8.10
C MET A 128 -12.06 36.80 9.56
N LYS A 129 -11.08 35.99 10.02
CA LYS A 129 -10.60 36.00 11.40
C LYS A 129 -9.68 37.18 11.71
N ASN A 130 -8.80 37.53 10.78
CA ASN A 130 -7.72 38.49 11.02
C ASN A 130 -7.94 39.87 10.38
N GLY A 131 -8.90 40.00 9.47
CA GLY A 131 -9.19 41.25 8.74
C GLY A 131 -8.10 41.68 7.74
N THR A 132 -7.16 40.79 7.42
CA THR A 132 -6.03 41.07 6.52
C THR A 132 -5.63 39.84 5.73
N ASN A 133 -5.05 40.07 4.55
CA ASN A 133 -4.41 39.05 3.74
C ASN A 133 -2.92 38.82 4.07
N GLU A 134 -2.37 39.60 5.00
CA GLU A 134 -0.99 39.45 5.40
C GLU A 134 -0.80 38.18 6.21
N GLY A 135 0.03 37.27 5.72
CA GLY A 135 0.27 35.98 6.36
C GLY A 135 1.30 35.15 5.59
N TYR A 136 1.54 33.94 6.10
CA TYR A 136 2.49 33.02 5.52
C TYR A 136 1.82 31.66 5.26
N VAL A 137 2.21 31.04 4.16
CA VAL A 137 1.85 29.64 3.85
C VAL A 137 3.12 28.80 4.00
N LEU A 138 3.09 27.82 4.91
CA LEU A 138 4.17 26.86 5.06
C LEU A 138 3.85 25.63 4.20
N LEU A 139 4.71 25.34 3.23
CA LEU A 139 4.68 24.12 2.43
C LEU A 139 5.72 23.15 2.99
N VAL A 140 5.30 21.95 3.32
CA VAL A 140 6.17 20.90 3.83
C VAL A 140 6.05 19.68 2.94
N ASP A 141 7.18 19.08 2.59
CA ASP A 141 7.26 17.83 1.85
C ASP A 141 8.29 16.90 2.51
N PHE A 142 8.00 15.61 2.51
CA PHE A 142 8.89 14.59 3.06
C PHE A 142 9.71 13.97 1.93
N SER A 143 11.01 14.26 1.91
CA SER A 143 11.92 13.66 0.93
C SER A 143 11.94 12.13 1.09
N GLY A 144 11.73 11.43 -0.04
CA GLY A 144 11.78 9.97 -0.06
C GLY A 144 10.73 9.30 0.85
N TYR A 145 9.52 9.87 0.96
CA TYR A 145 8.49 9.42 1.90
C TYR A 145 8.27 7.91 1.86
N TYR A 146 7.93 7.35 0.70
CA TYR A 146 7.67 5.91 0.55
C TYR A 146 8.89 5.03 0.85
N ALA A 147 10.08 5.49 0.50
CA ALA A 147 11.32 4.77 0.77
C ALA A 147 11.72 4.75 2.26
N ASN A 148 11.10 5.61 3.06
CA ASN A 148 11.46 5.80 4.47
C ASN A 148 10.41 5.30 5.47
N ILE A 149 9.30 4.72 5.03
CA ILE A 149 8.27 4.16 5.91
C ILE A 149 8.83 2.94 6.65
N PRO A 150 8.96 2.98 8.00
CA PRO A 150 9.46 1.83 8.76
C PRO A 150 8.39 0.76 8.90
N HIS A 151 8.72 -0.49 8.60
CA HIS A 151 7.76 -1.60 8.56
C HIS A 151 7.14 -1.87 9.93
N ASP A 152 7.95 -2.00 10.98
CA ASP A 152 7.46 -2.39 12.30
C ASP A 152 6.48 -1.37 12.88
N LYS A 153 6.83 -0.08 12.79
CA LYS A 153 5.94 0.99 13.28
C LYS A 153 4.66 1.12 12.47
N CYS A 154 4.75 0.94 11.17
CA CYS A 154 3.58 0.99 10.31
C CYS A 154 2.63 -0.18 10.59
N LEU A 155 3.16 -1.39 10.78
CA LEU A 155 2.37 -2.56 11.19
C LEU A 155 1.68 -2.36 12.54
N GLU A 156 2.38 -1.80 13.53
CA GLU A 156 1.82 -1.48 14.85
C GLU A 156 0.61 -0.52 14.74
N VAL A 157 0.75 0.54 13.95
CA VAL A 157 -0.32 1.51 13.70
C VAL A 157 -1.52 0.85 13.02
N LEU A 158 -1.27 0.09 11.96
CA LEU A 158 -2.34 -0.61 11.23
C LEU A 158 -3.07 -1.61 12.11
N GLN A 159 -2.36 -2.42 12.90
CA GLN A 159 -2.96 -3.36 13.84
C GLN A 159 -3.87 -2.66 14.85
N THR A 160 -3.46 -1.50 15.36
CA THR A 160 -4.28 -0.71 16.30
C THR A 160 -5.62 -0.30 15.66
N PHE A 161 -5.64 0.08 14.39
CA PHE A 161 -6.88 0.39 13.69
C PHE A 161 -7.73 -0.84 13.46
N LEU A 162 -7.12 -1.94 13.03
CA LEU A 162 -7.82 -3.18 12.73
C LEU A 162 -8.52 -3.77 13.97
N GLU A 163 -7.82 -3.83 15.09
CA GLU A 163 -8.38 -4.34 16.35
C GLU A 163 -9.58 -3.52 16.85
N ARG A 164 -9.60 -2.23 16.54
CA ARG A 164 -10.72 -1.35 16.90
C ARG A 164 -11.91 -1.43 15.96
N GLU A 165 -11.66 -1.66 14.68
CA GLU A 165 -12.64 -1.43 13.62
C GLU A 165 -13.18 -2.71 13.00
N VAL A 166 -12.43 -3.81 13.05
CA VAL A 166 -12.81 -5.08 12.45
C VAL A 166 -13.45 -5.96 13.53
N GLU A 167 -14.77 -6.11 13.44
CA GLU A 167 -15.56 -6.89 14.42
C GLU A 167 -15.55 -8.39 14.11
N ASP A 168 -15.45 -8.77 12.82
CA ASP A 168 -15.46 -10.17 12.42
C ASP A 168 -14.10 -10.85 12.71
N PRO A 169 -14.07 -11.89 13.58
CA PRO A 169 -12.82 -12.54 13.98
C PRO A 169 -12.07 -13.20 12.82
N GLU A 170 -12.78 -13.75 11.83
CA GLU A 170 -12.15 -14.37 10.67
C GLU A 170 -11.48 -13.33 9.80
N THR A 171 -12.15 -12.21 9.54
CA THR A 171 -11.59 -11.07 8.79
C THR A 171 -10.37 -10.51 9.49
N LEU A 172 -10.41 -10.32 10.81
CA LEU A 172 -9.28 -9.84 11.59
C LEU A 172 -8.08 -10.80 11.48
N ALA A 173 -8.31 -12.10 11.70
CA ALA A 173 -7.26 -13.10 11.65
C ALA A 173 -6.60 -13.19 10.27
N ILE A 174 -7.38 -13.17 9.19
CA ILE A 174 -6.85 -13.19 7.82
C ILE A 174 -6.07 -11.91 7.54
N THR A 175 -6.56 -10.75 7.96
CA THR A 175 -5.88 -9.46 7.75
C THR A 175 -4.55 -9.40 8.51
N GLU A 176 -4.52 -9.85 9.75
CA GLU A 176 -3.31 -9.95 10.57
C GLU A 176 -2.28 -10.93 9.99
N MET A 177 -2.74 -11.97 9.30
CA MET A 177 -1.88 -12.88 8.55
C MET A 177 -1.31 -12.21 7.28
N LEU A 178 -2.14 -11.48 6.53
CA LEU A 178 -1.78 -10.90 5.24
C LEU A 178 -0.81 -9.72 5.35
N LEU A 179 -1.00 -8.82 6.30
CA LEU A 179 -0.21 -7.61 6.41
C LEU A 179 1.29 -7.86 6.56
N PRO A 180 1.77 -8.73 7.48
CA PRO A 180 3.19 -9.04 7.59
C PRO A 180 3.76 -9.67 6.30
N LEU A 181 2.98 -10.50 5.61
CA LEU A 181 3.40 -11.11 4.34
C LEU A 181 3.55 -10.06 3.24
N ILE A 182 2.66 -9.08 3.16
CA ILE A 182 2.74 -7.97 2.21
C ILE A 182 3.95 -7.10 2.52
N PHE A 183 4.18 -6.72 3.78
CA PHE A 183 5.37 -5.96 4.18
C PHE A 183 6.66 -6.71 3.89
N LYS A 184 6.66 -8.03 4.01
CA LYS A 184 7.82 -8.85 3.63
C LYS A 184 8.15 -8.73 2.14
N THR A 185 7.18 -8.53 1.27
CA THR A 185 7.44 -8.27 -0.17
C THR A 185 8.12 -6.92 -0.41
N PHE A 186 8.00 -5.98 0.52
CA PHE A 186 8.66 -4.67 0.45
C PHE A 186 10.09 -4.69 1.00
N GLU A 187 10.47 -5.73 1.75
CA GLU A 187 11.83 -5.88 2.25
C GLU A 187 12.82 -5.96 1.08
N GLN A 188 13.95 -5.30 1.24
CA GLN A 188 15.00 -5.26 0.25
C GLN A 188 16.25 -5.97 0.75
N ASP A 189 16.81 -6.86 -0.06
CA ASP A 189 18.08 -7.50 0.24
C ASP A 189 19.21 -6.47 0.15
N VAL A 190 19.87 -6.23 1.28
CA VAL A 190 20.99 -5.30 1.42
C VAL A 190 22.30 -6.03 1.80
N SER A 191 22.36 -7.33 1.59
CA SER A 191 23.49 -8.18 1.96
C SER A 191 24.81 -7.73 1.31
N ARG A 192 24.75 -7.10 0.14
CA ARG A 192 25.92 -6.56 -0.59
C ARG A 192 26.52 -5.30 0.01
N PHE A 193 25.82 -4.67 0.94
CA PHE A 193 26.26 -3.42 1.57
C PHE A 193 26.95 -3.68 2.90
N THR A 194 27.85 -2.78 3.28
CA THR A 194 28.49 -2.77 4.59
C THR A 194 27.51 -2.37 5.69
N ASP A 195 27.76 -2.75 6.93
CA ASP A 195 26.92 -2.38 8.07
C ASP A 195 26.77 -0.86 8.20
N LYS A 196 27.84 -0.10 7.94
CA LYS A 196 27.83 1.37 7.95
C LYS A 196 26.91 1.96 6.88
N GLU A 197 26.88 1.38 5.69
CA GLU A 197 25.97 1.80 4.62
C GLU A 197 24.52 1.47 4.98
N ILE A 198 24.28 0.29 5.58
CA ILE A 198 22.94 -0.12 6.05
C ILE A 198 22.45 0.83 7.15
N GLU A 199 23.29 1.19 8.11
CA GLU A 199 22.96 2.20 9.13
C GLU A 199 22.61 3.55 8.52
N ALA A 200 23.33 3.99 7.50
CA ALA A 200 23.05 5.23 6.78
C ALA A 200 21.71 5.15 6.00
N MET A 201 21.37 3.99 5.43
CA MET A 201 20.07 3.74 4.79
C MET A 201 18.93 3.80 5.83
N MET A 202 19.11 3.16 6.99
CA MET A 202 18.15 3.21 8.08
C MET A 202 17.92 4.62 8.60
N ALA A 203 18.97 5.44 8.65
CA ALA A 203 18.91 6.83 9.07
C ALA A 203 18.36 7.78 7.97
N GLY A 204 18.01 7.27 6.78
CA GLY A 204 17.53 8.08 5.66
C GLY A 204 18.59 8.98 5.01
N LYS A 205 19.87 8.74 5.26
CA LYS A 205 20.99 9.49 4.67
C LYS A 205 21.38 9.00 3.28
N ILE A 206 21.07 7.74 2.98
CA ILE A 206 21.29 7.09 1.70
C ILE A 206 19.96 6.44 1.31
N ASP A 207 19.48 6.71 0.08
CA ASP A 207 18.33 5.99 -0.44
C ASP A 207 18.70 4.52 -0.65
N PRO A 208 17.84 3.57 -0.22
CA PRO A 208 18.08 2.18 -0.52
C PRO A 208 18.08 2.00 -2.03
N MET A 209 19.22 1.61 -2.58
CA MET A 209 19.33 1.31 -4.00
C MET A 209 18.58 0.02 -4.30
N LEU A 210 17.65 0.08 -5.23
CA LEU A 210 16.90 -1.09 -5.68
C LEU A 210 17.83 -2.11 -6.32
N ASN A 211 17.51 -3.39 -6.12
CA ASN A 211 18.28 -4.51 -6.65
C ASN A 211 17.99 -4.79 -8.14
N TYR A 212 17.48 -3.80 -8.88
CA TYR A 212 17.25 -3.95 -10.32
C TYR A 212 18.58 -4.05 -11.07
N GLY A 213 18.75 -5.15 -11.82
CA GLY A 213 19.98 -5.39 -12.58
C GLY A 213 21.19 -5.80 -11.74
N VAL A 214 21.02 -6.04 -10.44
CA VAL A 214 22.07 -6.56 -9.57
C VAL A 214 22.25 -8.05 -9.80
N ASP A 215 23.50 -8.51 -9.79
CA ASP A 215 23.82 -9.94 -9.89
C ASP A 215 23.14 -10.71 -8.76
N PRO A 216 22.32 -11.72 -9.05
CA PRO A 216 21.65 -12.53 -8.03
C PRO A 216 22.61 -13.16 -7.01
N ALA A 217 23.86 -13.43 -7.37
CA ALA A 217 24.87 -13.96 -6.48
C ALA A 217 25.21 -13.01 -5.30
N LEU A 218 24.96 -11.72 -5.45
CA LEU A 218 25.17 -10.71 -4.40
C LEU A 218 23.96 -10.55 -3.47
N LEU A 219 22.84 -11.17 -3.81
CA LEU A 219 21.58 -11.10 -3.07
C LEU A 219 21.39 -12.38 -2.24
N THR A 220 22.17 -12.48 -1.17
CA THR A 220 22.23 -13.71 -0.35
C THR A 220 21.08 -13.86 0.64
N GLY A 221 20.30 -12.81 0.88
CA GLY A 221 19.21 -12.79 1.86
C GLY A 221 19.67 -12.72 3.33
N GLU A 222 20.97 -12.57 3.59
CA GLU A 222 21.51 -12.53 4.96
C GLU A 222 21.11 -11.25 5.70
N LYS A 223 20.99 -10.14 4.98
CA LYS A 223 20.60 -8.84 5.53
C LYS A 223 19.45 -8.25 4.75
N MET A 224 18.31 -8.06 5.41
CA MET A 224 17.10 -7.51 4.82
C MET A 224 16.78 -6.13 5.42
N LEU A 225 16.52 -5.15 4.58
CA LEU A 225 16.09 -3.82 4.99
C LEU A 225 14.57 -3.80 5.20
N ARG A 226 14.13 -3.60 6.43
CA ARG A 226 12.72 -3.52 6.84
C ARG A 226 12.22 -2.08 6.86
N LYS A 227 12.37 -1.41 5.73
CA LYS A 227 12.06 0.00 5.54
C LYS A 227 11.69 0.24 4.08
N GLY A 228 10.72 1.12 3.87
CA GLY A 228 10.22 1.47 2.55
C GLY A 228 9.12 0.55 2.05
N VAL A 229 8.21 1.13 1.27
CA VAL A 229 7.15 0.43 0.56
C VAL A 229 7.32 0.66 -0.93
N ASP A 230 6.75 -0.21 -1.74
CA ASP A 230 6.85 -0.09 -3.19
C ASP A 230 5.99 1.07 -3.75
N ILE A 231 6.16 1.34 -5.02
CA ILE A 231 5.31 2.25 -5.78
C ILE A 231 4.57 1.42 -6.82
N GLY A 232 3.23 1.52 -6.83
CA GLY A 232 2.37 0.88 -7.80
C GLY A 232 1.45 -0.20 -7.24
N SER A 233 1.66 -0.69 -6.02
CA SER A 233 0.71 -1.56 -5.35
C SER A 233 -0.35 -0.76 -4.58
N GLN A 234 -1.55 -1.30 -4.46
CA GLN A 234 -2.63 -0.65 -3.73
C GLN A 234 -2.36 -0.57 -2.22
N PRO A 235 -1.81 -1.61 -1.55
CA PRO A 235 -1.47 -1.52 -0.14
C PRO A 235 -0.48 -0.40 0.18
N SER A 236 0.53 -0.15 -0.66
CA SER A 236 1.49 0.92 -0.41
C SER A 236 0.85 2.30 -0.42
N GLN A 237 -0.18 2.53 -1.25
CA GLN A 237 -0.95 3.77 -1.23
C GLN A 237 -1.73 3.93 0.08
N ASN A 238 -2.41 2.88 0.55
CA ASN A 238 -3.13 2.92 1.82
C ASN A 238 -2.19 3.15 3.01
N ILE A 239 -1.06 2.47 3.03
CA ILE A 239 -0.01 2.64 4.04
C ILE A 239 0.48 4.09 4.05
N GLY A 240 0.76 4.68 2.88
CA GLY A 240 1.22 6.05 2.74
C GLY A 240 0.21 7.11 3.16
N ILE A 241 -1.07 6.79 3.23
CA ILE A 241 -2.12 7.70 3.71
C ILE A 241 -2.21 7.68 5.24
N VAL A 242 -2.02 6.51 5.82
CA VAL A 242 -2.27 6.25 7.25
C VAL A 242 -1.05 6.54 8.11
N TYR A 243 0.14 6.30 7.58
CA TYR A 243 1.39 6.54 8.29
C TYR A 243 1.87 7.97 8.00
N PRO A 244 1.84 8.87 8.98
CA PRO A 244 2.35 10.25 8.85
C PRO A 244 3.86 10.32 9.03
#